data_7d417288b554aef84824f019c8c15569
#
_entry.id   7d417288b554aef84824f019c8c15569
#
_cell.length_a   1.000
_cell.length_b   1.000
_cell.length_c   1.000
_cell.angle_alpha   90.00
_cell.angle_beta   90.00
_cell.angle_gamma   90.00
#
_symmetry.space_group_name_H-M   'P 1'
#
loop_
_entity.id
_entity.type
_entity.pdbx_description
1 polymer ?
#
loop_
_entity_poly.entity_id
_entity_poly.type
_entity_poly.pdbx_seq_one_letter_code
_entity_poly.pdbx_strand_id
1 'polypeptide(L)'
;MKYIFCDTSALMQSPEGVNNLLKKEGATALVCSVVLDELDKHKDFGDGERNYKARQAFKLINKLEEEDRILIAVQENATLPSNFDMRVPDNKILACLKAMKDTLKNVDIKLLTYDNGMKAKAKLLDIPTITMQEEDEEENYKGYIEIYGTEDEIDQQLYDLMQANTLKINQY
;
A
#
# COMPACT_ATOMS: atom_id res chain seq x y z
N MET A 1 16.50 -14.45 1.05
CA MET A 1 15.87 -13.30 1.70
C MET A 1 14.82 -12.78 0.75
N LYS A 2 13.60 -12.49 1.22
CA LYS A 2 12.51 -12.00 0.37
C LYS A 2 12.25 -10.53 0.67
N TYR A 3 12.07 -9.73 -0.38
CA TYR A 3 11.66 -8.34 -0.26
C TYR A 3 10.41 -8.08 -1.09
N ILE A 4 9.53 -7.24 -0.58
CA ILE A 4 8.39 -6.70 -1.32
C ILE A 4 8.59 -5.19 -1.43
N PHE A 5 8.82 -4.74 -2.66
CA PHE A 5 8.90 -3.31 -2.94
C PHE A 5 7.48 -2.75 -2.99
N CYS A 6 7.18 -1.85 -2.06
CA CYS A 6 5.86 -1.24 -1.93
C CYS A 6 5.88 0.13 -2.61
N ASP A 7 5.03 0.32 -3.62
CA ASP A 7 4.85 1.63 -4.23
C ASP A 7 3.85 2.49 -3.45
N THR A 8 3.70 3.74 -3.87
CA THR A 8 2.80 4.71 -3.25
C THR A 8 1.35 4.23 -3.27
N SER A 9 0.91 3.62 -4.39
CA SER A 9 -0.47 3.16 -4.54
C SER A 9 -0.80 2.03 -3.56
N ALA A 10 0.11 1.09 -3.38
CA ALA A 10 -0.06 -0.02 -2.45
C ALA A 10 -0.12 0.45 -0.98
N LEU A 11 0.81 1.34 -0.60
CA LEU A 11 0.88 1.87 0.76
C LEU A 11 -0.34 2.73 1.12
N MET A 12 -0.89 3.49 0.16
CA MET A 12 -2.07 4.33 0.38
C MET A 12 -3.38 3.55 0.33
N GLN A 13 -3.47 2.52 -0.51
CA GLN A 13 -4.71 1.77 -0.71
C GLN A 13 -5.05 0.90 0.50
N SER A 14 -4.08 0.13 1.00
CA SER A 14 -4.30 -0.80 2.10
C SER A 14 -3.02 -1.01 2.94
N PRO A 15 -2.69 -0.09 3.84
CA PRO A 15 -1.50 -0.23 4.71
C PRO A 15 -1.52 -1.53 5.52
N GLU A 16 -2.68 -1.91 6.05
CA GLU A 16 -2.82 -3.14 6.82
C GLU A 16 -2.68 -4.39 5.95
N GLY A 17 -3.26 -4.39 4.75
CA GLY A 17 -3.07 -5.46 3.77
C GLY A 17 -1.60 -5.64 3.39
N VAL A 18 -0.85 -4.55 3.22
CA VAL A 18 0.62 -4.60 3.02
C VAL A 18 1.30 -5.29 4.19
N ASN A 19 0.99 -4.90 5.43
CA ASN A 19 1.59 -5.51 6.62
C ASN A 19 1.28 -7.02 6.72
N ASN A 20 0.04 -7.40 6.44
CA ASN A 20 -0.40 -8.80 6.46
C ASN A 20 0.31 -9.63 5.36
N LEU A 21 0.42 -9.06 4.15
CA LEU A 21 1.16 -9.69 3.06
C LEU A 21 2.63 -9.90 3.42
N LEU A 22 3.29 -8.89 3.97
CA LEU A 22 4.69 -8.99 4.42
C LEU A 22 4.87 -10.11 5.46
N LYS A 23 3.95 -10.22 6.42
CA LYS A 23 3.98 -11.30 7.43
C LYS A 23 3.76 -12.68 6.79
N LYS A 24 2.75 -12.81 5.91
CA LYS A 24 2.41 -14.05 5.21
C LYS A 24 3.57 -14.57 4.36
N GLU A 25 4.24 -13.68 3.63
CA GLU A 25 5.37 -14.00 2.77
C GLU A 25 6.71 -14.15 3.53
N GLY A 26 6.77 -13.76 4.79
CA GLY A 26 8.02 -13.66 5.55
C GLY A 26 9.01 -12.71 4.87
N ALA A 27 8.50 -11.59 4.36
CA ALA A 27 9.26 -10.63 3.57
C ALA A 27 9.52 -9.34 4.34
N THR A 28 10.60 -8.67 3.97
CA THR A 28 10.92 -7.31 4.41
C THR A 28 10.37 -6.31 3.39
N ALA A 29 9.75 -5.24 3.86
CA ALA A 29 9.33 -4.15 2.99
C ALA A 29 10.53 -3.43 2.39
N LEU A 30 10.38 -2.98 1.16
CA LEU A 30 11.36 -2.16 0.47
C LEU A 30 10.65 -0.93 -0.08
N VAL A 31 11.17 0.25 0.22
CA VAL A 31 10.63 1.54 -0.20
C VAL A 31 11.79 2.42 -0.68
N CYS A 32 11.57 3.25 -1.68
CA CYS A 32 12.59 4.23 -2.10
C CYS A 32 12.18 5.67 -1.73
N SER A 33 13.16 6.58 -1.78
CA SER A 33 12.95 7.99 -1.46
C SER A 33 11.84 8.64 -2.29
N VAL A 34 11.71 8.26 -3.57
CA VAL A 34 10.67 8.80 -4.46
C VAL A 34 9.26 8.49 -3.95
N VAL A 35 9.05 7.28 -3.40
CA VAL A 35 7.77 6.90 -2.78
C VAL A 35 7.49 7.76 -1.54
N LEU A 36 8.50 8.01 -0.72
CA LEU A 36 8.36 8.88 0.46
C LEU A 36 8.01 10.32 0.05
N ASP A 37 8.67 10.86 -0.99
CA ASP A 37 8.38 12.19 -1.52
C ASP A 37 6.95 12.31 -2.07
N GLU A 38 6.43 11.25 -2.70
CA GLU A 38 5.05 11.21 -3.18
C GLU A 38 4.05 11.16 -2.03
N LEU A 39 4.32 10.34 -1.01
CA LEU A 39 3.49 10.27 0.20
C LEU A 39 3.47 11.61 0.94
N ASP A 40 4.60 12.31 1.04
CA ASP A 40 4.67 13.65 1.66
C ASP A 40 3.84 14.67 0.87
N LYS A 41 3.89 14.65 -0.46
CA LYS A 41 3.04 15.50 -1.29
C LYS A 41 1.55 15.23 -1.04
N HIS A 42 1.15 13.96 -0.98
CA HIS A 42 -0.23 13.59 -0.69
C HIS A 42 -0.66 13.99 0.73
N LYS A 43 0.24 13.92 1.70
CA LYS A 43 0.00 14.33 3.08
C LYS A 43 -0.20 15.85 3.19
N ASP A 44 0.57 16.65 2.44
CA ASP A 44 0.58 18.10 2.60
C ASP A 44 -0.40 18.80 1.63
N PHE A 45 -0.59 18.28 0.42
CA PHE A 45 -1.36 18.90 -0.66
C PHE A 45 -2.52 18.05 -1.16
N GLY A 46 -2.74 16.86 -0.60
CA GLY A 46 -3.88 16.01 -0.94
C GLY A 46 -5.21 16.57 -0.43
N ASP A 47 -6.31 16.15 -1.04
CA ASP A 47 -7.64 16.27 -0.44
C ASP A 47 -7.71 15.48 0.87
N GLY A 48 -8.78 15.66 1.65
CA GLY A 48 -8.89 15.06 2.99
C GLY A 48 -8.71 13.54 3.00
N GLU A 49 -9.18 12.83 1.98
CA GLU A 49 -9.04 11.38 1.87
C GLU A 49 -7.59 10.99 1.56
N ARG A 50 -6.96 11.62 0.58
CA ARG A 50 -5.57 11.34 0.21
C ARG A 50 -4.61 11.68 1.33
N ASN A 51 -4.82 12.81 2.00
CA ASN A 51 -4.06 13.20 3.18
C ASN A 51 -4.17 12.14 4.28
N TYR A 52 -5.37 11.66 4.57
CA TYR A 52 -5.58 10.60 5.55
C TYR A 52 -4.86 9.31 5.16
N LYS A 53 -5.01 8.83 3.91
CA LYS A 53 -4.34 7.63 3.40
C LYS A 53 -2.82 7.73 3.46
N ALA A 54 -2.25 8.87 3.09
CA ALA A 54 -0.81 9.09 3.19
C ALA A 54 -0.32 9.04 4.64
N ARG A 55 -1.06 9.61 5.59
CA ARG A 55 -0.73 9.51 7.03
C ARG A 55 -0.78 8.07 7.54
N GLN A 56 -1.74 7.26 7.08
CA GLN A 56 -1.80 5.83 7.45
C GLN A 56 -0.62 5.06 6.85
N ALA A 57 -0.21 5.36 5.61
CA ALA A 57 0.99 4.80 4.99
C ALA A 57 2.25 5.11 5.82
N PHE A 58 2.44 6.36 6.26
CA PHE A 58 3.56 6.73 7.14
C PHE A 58 3.51 6.03 8.49
N LYS A 59 2.33 5.84 9.10
CA LYS A 59 2.21 5.06 10.34
C LYS A 59 2.68 3.62 10.15
N LEU A 60 2.34 3.00 9.01
CA LEU A 60 2.85 1.66 8.69
C LEU A 60 4.37 1.67 8.51
N ILE A 61 4.93 2.62 7.76
CA ILE A 61 6.38 2.74 7.53
C ILE A 61 7.12 2.85 8.87
N ASN A 62 6.68 3.74 9.75
CA ASN A 62 7.29 3.92 11.08
C ASN A 62 7.22 2.63 11.91
N LYS A 63 6.07 1.95 11.89
CA LYS A 63 5.91 0.67 12.59
C LYS A 63 6.86 -0.40 12.05
N LEU A 64 7.00 -0.50 10.73
CA LEU A 64 7.92 -1.47 10.11
C LEU A 64 9.38 -1.12 10.38
N GLU A 65 9.72 0.16 10.54
CA GLU A 65 11.05 0.62 10.93
C GLU A 65 11.36 0.22 12.38
N GLU A 66 10.44 0.43 13.31
CA GLU A 66 10.55 0.00 14.71
C GLU A 66 10.71 -1.53 14.85
N GLU A 67 10.14 -2.29 13.91
CA GLU A 67 10.19 -3.75 13.86
C GLU A 67 11.39 -4.30 13.04
N ASP A 68 12.29 -3.45 12.53
CA ASP A 68 13.39 -3.81 11.61
C ASP A 68 12.91 -4.60 10.37
N ARG A 69 11.71 -4.28 9.86
CA ARG A 69 11.05 -4.97 8.76
C ARG A 69 10.91 -4.15 7.49
N ILE A 70 11.62 -3.05 7.40
CA ILE A 70 11.66 -2.19 6.22
C ILE A 70 13.09 -1.82 5.88
N LEU A 71 13.36 -1.72 4.59
CA LEU A 71 14.58 -1.15 4.05
C LEU A 71 14.21 0.04 3.17
N ILE A 72 14.74 1.21 3.50
CA ILE A 72 14.58 2.42 2.69
C ILE A 72 15.78 2.54 1.77
N ALA A 73 15.53 2.46 0.45
CA ALA A 73 16.56 2.54 -0.55
C ALA A 73 16.75 3.97 -1.04
N VAL A 74 17.98 4.42 -1.03
CA VAL A 74 18.40 5.64 -1.72
C VAL A 74 19.26 5.20 -2.89
N GLN A 75 18.73 5.35 -4.11
CA GLN A 75 19.45 5.01 -5.34
C GLN A 75 19.70 6.30 -6.12
N GLU A 76 20.85 6.87 -5.92
CA GLU A 76 21.33 7.97 -6.74
C GLU A 76 21.71 7.43 -8.13
N ASN A 77 21.30 8.14 -9.18
CA ASN A 77 21.65 7.82 -10.57
C ASN A 77 21.11 6.50 -11.15
N ALA A 78 20.07 5.90 -10.53
CA ALA A 78 19.37 4.78 -11.13
C ALA A 78 18.66 5.21 -12.42
N THR A 79 18.88 4.48 -13.52
CA THR A 79 18.31 4.79 -14.82
C THR A 79 17.63 3.58 -15.45
N LEU A 80 16.68 3.85 -16.34
CA LEU A 80 16.02 2.86 -17.19
C LEU A 80 16.52 3.02 -18.65
N PRO A 81 16.20 2.06 -19.54
CA PRO A 81 16.42 2.23 -20.97
C PRO A 81 15.85 3.55 -21.50
N SER A 82 16.46 4.11 -22.56
CA SER A 82 16.18 5.47 -23.07
C SER A 82 14.73 5.73 -23.52
N ASN A 83 13.95 4.68 -23.69
CA ASN A 83 12.52 4.78 -24.00
C ASN A 83 11.64 5.10 -22.78
N PHE A 84 12.22 5.14 -21.57
CA PHE A 84 11.51 5.54 -20.35
C PHE A 84 11.85 7.00 -20.00
N ASP A 85 10.84 7.85 -19.92
CA ASP A 85 11.03 9.24 -19.48
C ASP A 85 11.28 9.31 -17.97
N MET A 86 12.49 9.62 -17.57
CA MET A 86 12.89 9.71 -16.16
C MET A 86 12.30 10.91 -15.41
N ARG A 87 11.54 11.80 -16.08
CA ARG A 87 10.77 12.85 -15.40
C ARG A 87 9.49 12.30 -14.74
N VAL A 88 9.03 11.14 -15.18
CA VAL A 88 7.85 10.46 -14.63
C VAL A 88 8.22 9.78 -13.30
N PRO A 89 7.53 10.06 -12.19
CA PRO A 89 7.84 9.47 -10.87
C PRO A 89 7.87 7.95 -10.88
N ASP A 90 6.87 7.29 -11.48
CA ASP A 90 6.82 5.83 -11.60
C ASP A 90 8.08 5.24 -12.22
N ASN A 91 8.64 5.91 -13.25
CA ASN A 91 9.83 5.43 -13.91
C ASN A 91 11.07 5.56 -13.00
N LYS A 92 11.10 6.56 -12.12
CA LYS A 92 12.14 6.69 -11.08
C LYS A 92 12.03 5.55 -10.05
N ILE A 93 10.81 5.22 -9.63
CA ILE A 93 10.55 4.10 -8.72
C ILE A 93 11.02 2.79 -9.36
N LEU A 94 10.65 2.53 -10.62
CA LEU A 94 11.08 1.34 -11.35
C LEU A 94 12.59 1.30 -11.57
N ALA A 95 13.23 2.44 -11.80
CA ALA A 95 14.69 2.54 -11.93
C ALA A 95 15.38 2.14 -10.61
N CYS A 96 14.90 2.66 -9.49
CA CYS A 96 15.38 2.30 -8.16
C CYS A 96 15.25 0.79 -7.91
N LEU A 97 14.07 0.24 -8.17
CA LEU A 97 13.79 -1.18 -7.98
C LEU A 97 14.68 -2.06 -8.88
N LYS A 98 14.85 -1.70 -10.15
CA LYS A 98 15.73 -2.41 -11.08
C LYS A 98 17.18 -2.39 -10.60
N ALA A 99 17.70 -1.24 -10.21
CA ALA A 99 19.06 -1.11 -9.68
C ALA A 99 19.28 -1.96 -8.43
N MET A 100 18.31 -2.03 -7.54
CA MET A 100 18.37 -2.90 -6.37
C MET A 100 18.36 -4.38 -6.73
N LYS A 101 17.50 -4.78 -7.67
CA LYS A 101 17.47 -6.16 -8.18
C LYS A 101 18.80 -6.57 -8.81
N ASP A 102 19.43 -5.66 -9.55
CA ASP A 102 20.73 -5.90 -10.20
C ASP A 102 21.88 -5.96 -9.18
N THR A 103 21.79 -5.19 -8.09
CA THR A 103 22.82 -5.11 -7.03
C THR A 103 22.71 -6.26 -6.03
N LEU A 104 21.51 -6.61 -5.62
CA LEU A 104 21.22 -7.66 -4.64
C LEU A 104 21.09 -9.02 -5.33
N LYS A 105 22.20 -9.64 -5.66
CA LYS A 105 22.22 -10.97 -6.25
C LYS A 105 21.66 -12.02 -5.27
N ASN A 106 20.86 -12.96 -5.78
CA ASN A 106 20.22 -14.04 -5.02
C ASN A 106 19.14 -13.58 -4.03
N VAL A 107 18.47 -12.49 -4.29
CA VAL A 107 17.36 -11.98 -3.49
C VAL A 107 16.07 -12.01 -4.31
N ASP A 108 15.00 -12.51 -3.72
CA ASP A 108 13.67 -12.47 -4.33
C ASP A 108 13.04 -11.09 -4.03
N ILE A 109 12.93 -10.25 -5.05
CA ILE A 109 12.30 -8.93 -4.95
C ILE A 109 11.09 -8.90 -5.86
N LYS A 110 9.92 -8.57 -5.32
CA LYS A 110 8.66 -8.40 -6.06
C LYS A 110 8.12 -7.00 -5.85
N LEU A 111 7.51 -6.44 -6.89
CA LEU A 111 6.82 -5.15 -6.82
C LEU A 111 5.36 -5.36 -6.39
N LEU A 112 4.94 -4.68 -5.36
CA LEU A 112 3.55 -4.55 -4.95
C LEU A 112 3.01 -3.20 -5.39
N THR A 113 2.05 -3.19 -6.30
CA THR A 113 1.39 -1.99 -6.82
C THR A 113 -0.05 -2.28 -7.22
N TYR A 114 -0.93 -1.30 -7.04
CA TYR A 114 -2.28 -1.30 -7.60
C TYR A 114 -2.37 -0.61 -8.96
N ASP A 115 -1.32 0.12 -9.36
CA ASP A 115 -1.27 0.82 -10.64
C ASP A 115 -1.02 -0.17 -11.80
N ASN A 116 -1.99 -0.28 -12.72
CA ASN A 116 -1.88 -1.15 -13.87
C ASN A 116 -0.82 -0.68 -14.87
N GLY A 117 -0.59 0.63 -14.98
CA GLY A 117 0.47 1.19 -15.82
C GLY A 117 1.85 0.80 -15.28
N MET A 118 2.03 0.89 -13.97
CA MET A 118 3.26 0.45 -13.32
C MET A 118 3.47 -1.08 -13.45
N LYS A 119 2.42 -1.89 -13.31
CA LYS A 119 2.50 -3.36 -13.56
C LYS A 119 2.95 -3.67 -14.97
N ALA A 120 2.39 -2.99 -15.97
CA ALA A 120 2.77 -3.18 -17.37
C ALA A 120 4.23 -2.80 -17.64
N LYS A 121 4.69 -1.67 -17.11
CA LYS A 121 6.08 -1.22 -17.20
C LYS A 121 7.05 -2.18 -16.48
N ALA A 122 6.67 -2.66 -15.29
CA ALA A 122 7.44 -3.65 -14.53
C ALA A 122 7.66 -4.93 -15.34
N LYS A 123 6.62 -5.42 -16.04
CA LYS A 123 6.72 -6.58 -16.91
C LYS A 123 7.71 -6.38 -18.07
N LEU A 124 7.78 -5.17 -18.66
CA LEU A 124 8.77 -4.84 -19.71
C LEU A 124 10.21 -4.85 -19.18
N LEU A 125 10.41 -4.72 -17.89
CA LEU A 125 11.70 -4.69 -17.20
C LEU A 125 12.04 -6.02 -16.52
N ASP A 126 11.27 -7.09 -16.77
CA ASP A 126 11.41 -8.40 -16.11
C ASP A 126 11.35 -8.30 -14.57
N ILE A 127 10.57 -7.35 -14.06
CA ILE A 127 10.34 -7.18 -12.64
C ILE A 127 9.08 -7.97 -12.25
N PRO A 128 9.19 -8.98 -11.36
CA PRO A 128 8.03 -9.73 -10.92
C PRO A 128 7.13 -8.84 -10.06
N THR A 129 5.82 -8.99 -10.27
CA THR A 129 4.81 -8.28 -9.47
C THR A 129 4.10 -9.26 -8.54
N ILE A 130 3.64 -8.75 -7.40
CA ILE A 130 2.75 -9.45 -6.49
C ILE A 130 1.49 -8.59 -6.31
N THR A 131 0.34 -9.24 -6.23
CA THR A 131 -0.92 -8.59 -5.87
C THR A 131 -1.33 -9.04 -4.48
N MET A 132 -1.88 -8.14 -3.69
CA MET A 132 -2.66 -8.57 -2.55
C MET A 132 -3.88 -9.30 -3.12
N GLN A 133 -4.11 -10.53 -2.69
CA GLN A 133 -5.43 -11.11 -2.85
C GLN A 133 -6.35 -10.16 -2.05
N GLU A 134 -7.34 -9.61 -2.71
CA GLU A 134 -8.51 -9.11 -2.01
C GLU A 134 -8.97 -10.34 -1.22
N GLU A 135 -8.68 -10.37 0.07
CA GLU A 135 -9.41 -11.25 0.99
C GLU A 135 -10.82 -10.73 0.79
N ASP A 136 -11.66 -11.60 0.23
CA ASP A 136 -13.05 -11.28 -0.02
C ASP A 136 -13.59 -10.63 1.25
N GLU A 137 -13.86 -9.31 1.21
CA GLU A 137 -14.64 -8.63 2.26
C GLU A 137 -16.03 -9.26 2.38
N GLU A 138 -16.33 -10.25 1.53
CA GLU A 138 -17.57 -11.03 1.52
C GLU A 138 -17.75 -11.90 2.77
N GLU A 139 -16.71 -12.30 3.51
CA GLU A 139 -16.92 -13.12 4.72
C GLU A 139 -17.50 -12.36 5.93
N ASN A 140 -17.44 -11.03 5.93
CA ASN A 140 -17.99 -10.24 7.04
C ASN A 140 -19.24 -9.42 6.69
N TYR A 141 -19.64 -9.33 5.43
CA TYR A 141 -20.87 -8.64 5.07
C TYR A 141 -22.06 -9.62 5.04
N LYS A 142 -22.73 -9.77 6.18
CA LYS A 142 -23.95 -10.59 6.27
C LYS A 142 -25.20 -9.93 5.66
N GLY A 143 -25.05 -8.76 5.03
CA GLY A 143 -26.15 -8.05 4.37
C GLY A 143 -27.13 -7.36 5.29
N TYR A 144 -27.18 -7.72 6.56
CA TYR A 144 -28.05 -7.13 7.58
C TYR A 144 -27.46 -7.30 8.98
N ILE A 145 -27.81 -6.39 9.87
CA ILE A 145 -27.56 -6.47 11.30
C ILE A 145 -28.92 -6.44 11.98
N GLU A 146 -29.20 -7.43 12.81
CA GLU A 146 -30.41 -7.46 13.64
C GLU A 146 -30.06 -6.84 14.99
N ILE A 147 -30.80 -5.80 15.38
CA ILE A 147 -30.62 -5.10 16.65
C ILE A 147 -31.91 -5.31 17.45
N TYR A 148 -31.77 -5.84 18.65
CA TYR A 148 -32.87 -6.12 19.56
C TYR A 148 -32.72 -5.28 20.82
N GLY A 149 -33.80 -4.68 21.28
CA GLY A 149 -33.82 -3.90 22.51
C GLY A 149 -34.99 -2.93 22.58
N THR A 150 -34.99 -2.09 23.58
CA THR A 150 -35.88 -0.94 23.65
C THR A 150 -35.43 0.14 22.67
N GLU A 151 -36.30 1.11 22.37
CA GLU A 151 -36.01 2.18 21.40
C GLU A 151 -34.70 2.91 21.74
N ASP A 152 -34.53 3.24 23.03
CA ASP A 152 -33.30 3.93 23.50
C ASP A 152 -32.03 3.09 23.38
N GLU A 153 -32.14 1.76 23.64
CA GLU A 153 -31.00 0.84 23.46
C GLU A 153 -30.64 0.61 22.00
N ILE A 154 -31.63 0.58 21.11
CA ILE A 154 -31.43 0.47 19.66
C ILE A 154 -30.74 1.72 19.13
N ASP A 155 -31.18 2.91 19.53
CA ASP A 155 -30.55 4.17 19.12
C ASP A 155 -29.08 4.26 19.56
N GLN A 156 -28.77 3.81 20.77
CA GLN A 156 -27.39 3.78 21.27
C GLN A 156 -26.53 2.79 20.47
N GLN A 157 -27.02 1.59 20.19
CA GLN A 157 -26.31 0.58 19.42
C GLN A 157 -26.08 1.03 17.98
N LEU A 158 -27.07 1.68 17.33
CA LEU A 158 -26.93 2.27 16.02
C LEU A 158 -25.86 3.37 16.00
N TYR A 159 -25.87 4.24 17.00
CA TYR A 159 -24.87 5.30 17.14
C TYR A 159 -23.44 4.71 17.26
N ASP A 160 -23.26 3.72 18.11
CA ASP A 160 -21.98 3.07 18.34
C ASP A 160 -21.46 2.36 17.07
N LEU A 161 -22.34 1.69 16.32
CA LEU A 161 -22.02 1.05 15.05
C LEU A 161 -21.64 2.05 13.96
N MET A 162 -22.30 3.21 13.91
CA MET A 162 -21.96 4.31 13.00
C MET A 162 -20.59 4.93 13.33
N GLN A 163 -20.29 5.12 14.62
CA GLN A 163 -18.99 5.63 15.08
C GLN A 163 -17.85 4.65 14.78
N ALA A 164 -18.11 3.36 14.85
CA ALA A 164 -17.13 2.30 14.55
C ALA A 164 -16.88 2.12 13.03
N ASN A 165 -17.52 2.90 12.14
CA ASN A 165 -17.49 2.73 10.67
C ASN A 165 -17.88 1.33 10.17
N THR A 166 -18.63 0.58 10.97
CA THR A 166 -19.07 -0.78 10.63
C THR A 166 -20.39 -0.80 9.87
N LEU A 167 -21.10 0.31 9.81
CA LEU A 167 -22.38 0.45 9.09
C LEU A 167 -22.20 1.39 7.88
N LYS A 168 -22.37 0.85 6.67
CA LYS A 168 -22.62 1.64 5.46
C LYS A 168 -24.13 1.69 5.24
N ILE A 169 -24.75 2.83 5.50
CA ILE A 169 -26.18 3.02 5.24
C ILE A 169 -26.36 3.18 3.74
N ASN A 170 -26.93 2.18 3.07
CA ASN A 170 -27.46 2.33 1.72
C ASN A 170 -28.82 3.03 1.85
N GLN A 171 -28.86 4.32 1.51
CA GLN A 171 -30.13 5.01 1.26
C GLN A 171 -30.62 4.60 -0.11
N TYR A 172 -31.74 3.88 -0.16
CA TYR A 172 -32.58 3.73 -1.35
C TYR A 172 -33.68 4.79 -1.34
#